data_7950050410638a74c49e41f2ae3e6da9
#
_entry.id   7950050410638a74c49e41f2ae3e6da9
#
_cell.length_a   1.000
_cell.length_b   1.000
_cell.length_c   1.000
_cell.angle_alpha   90.00
_cell.angle_beta   90.00
_cell.angle_gamma   90.00
#
_symmetry.space_group_name_H-M   'P 1'
#
loop_
_entity.id
_entity.type
_entity.pdbx_description
1 polymer ?
#
loop_
_entity_poly.entity_id
_entity_poly.type
_entity_poly.pdbx_seq_one_letter_code
_entity_poly.pdbx_strand_id
1 'polypeptide(L)'
;MRKKAFLLATTLLLGIAAMAQQPAKHFDGNSWWDHVKFLADDKLEGRETGSEGLRNAEAYVVEQLTKAGLPPAGVNGFYQSVKFVSREIVENDSSAALVSSGKVEPLALGEDAYFNTRIDLVPEEVSAALVFVGYGLKIPEMHYDDLAGLDLKGKIVVYLAGSTADTPTALSAHYQTIGERWKALRQAGVIGVVSIPNPASMDIPWSRMSVNRTHPSMDLVGDEFNETSGLKTSLTFNPAQAEKLFAGSGHTFAEIAGLGKDRKPLPHFPLGSSLKCHAVVKSTSVESANVIAKLPGSDTALKDEYVVLSAHVDHVGIGAPINDDRIYNGAMHNASGVAVLLDIAASWKAKEAHPRRSILFVFVTAEEKGLLGSKYFAAHSTVPAKSMVADVNVDMFLPIVPLKVLKVQGLAESDLGERARDAAQAFGVRVQADPQPLRNAFIRSDQYNFIRQGIPAVKLDVGFDPGSPNEQIFKEWLTVRYHAPSDDLAQPVDRATAATYEDVIRQLLVVVANSEARPQWSPDSFFRRYAAGSD
;
A
#
# COMPACT_ATOMS: atom_id res chain seq x y z
N MET A 1 73.66 33.23 43.57
CA MET A 1 72.64 33.77 42.66
C MET A 1 72.45 32.70 41.57
N ARG A 2 71.39 31.89 41.72
CA ARG A 2 71.03 30.82 40.75
C ARG A 2 69.82 31.26 39.94
N LYS A 3 69.96 31.41 38.62
CA LYS A 3 68.86 31.70 37.67
C LYS A 3 68.13 30.39 37.36
N LYS A 4 66.83 30.35 37.67
CA LYS A 4 65.91 29.26 37.21
C LYS A 4 65.41 29.63 35.82
N ALA A 5 65.67 28.78 34.84
CA ALA A 5 65.06 28.86 33.54
C ALA A 5 63.70 28.11 33.56
N PHE A 6 62.61 28.80 33.14
CA PHE A 6 61.30 28.20 32.96
C PHE A 6 61.19 27.72 31.52
N LEU A 7 60.98 26.42 31.32
CA LEU A 7 60.74 25.83 30.02
C LEU A 7 59.21 25.80 29.83
N LEU A 8 58.72 26.58 28.87
CA LEU A 8 57.32 26.56 28.45
C LEU A 8 57.15 25.48 27.38
N ALA A 9 56.49 24.38 27.72
CA ALA A 9 56.11 23.35 26.76
C ALA A 9 54.75 23.70 26.16
N THR A 10 54.74 24.15 24.90
CA THR A 10 53.54 24.36 24.11
C THR A 10 53.13 23.05 23.49
N THR A 11 52.11 22.42 24.03
CA THR A 11 51.44 21.24 23.42
C THR A 11 50.50 21.70 22.29
N LEU A 12 50.89 21.46 21.06
CA LEU A 12 50.09 21.69 19.89
C LEU A 12 49.07 20.51 19.76
N LEU A 13 47.83 20.73 20.15
CA LEU A 13 46.70 19.83 19.88
C LEU A 13 46.34 19.95 18.38
N LEU A 14 46.85 19.02 17.55
CA LEU A 14 46.30 18.79 16.21
C LEU A 14 44.93 18.15 16.35
N GLY A 15 43.87 18.94 16.27
CA GLY A 15 42.53 18.46 16.04
C GLY A 15 42.42 17.89 14.62
N ILE A 16 42.50 16.57 14.48
CA ILE A 16 42.10 15.91 13.24
C ILE A 16 40.58 16.03 13.17
N ALA A 17 40.08 17.04 12.46
CA ALA A 17 38.73 17.03 11.99
C ALA A 17 38.60 15.85 11.02
N ALA A 18 37.99 14.76 11.44
CA ALA A 18 37.53 13.71 10.54
C ALA A 18 36.52 14.37 9.59
N MET A 19 36.96 14.77 8.41
CA MET A 19 36.04 15.07 7.32
C MET A 19 35.25 13.81 7.08
N ALA A 20 33.96 13.82 7.45
CA ALA A 20 33.05 12.75 7.08
C ALA A 20 33.13 12.63 5.56
N GLN A 21 33.70 11.53 5.08
CA GLN A 21 33.82 11.28 3.65
C GLN A 21 32.41 11.19 3.09
N GLN A 22 32.07 12.02 2.13
CA GLN A 22 30.75 11.92 1.48
C GLN A 22 30.59 10.50 0.91
N PRO A 23 29.43 9.88 1.07
CA PRO A 23 29.18 8.54 0.54
C PRO A 23 29.36 8.55 -0.98
N ALA A 24 29.79 7.41 -1.52
CA ALA A 24 29.94 7.27 -2.96
C ALA A 24 28.57 7.41 -3.65
N LYS A 25 28.55 8.13 -4.77
CA LYS A 25 27.40 8.17 -5.67
C LYS A 25 27.53 7.03 -6.67
N HIS A 26 26.47 6.25 -6.80
CA HIS A 26 26.45 5.04 -7.64
C HIS A 26 25.60 5.22 -8.89
N PHE A 27 24.67 6.18 -8.90
CA PHE A 27 23.62 6.33 -9.90
C PHE A 27 23.66 7.69 -10.59
N ASP A 28 23.14 7.75 -11.82
CA ASP A 28 22.99 8.97 -12.62
C ASP A 28 21.55 9.19 -13.14
N GLY A 29 20.64 8.24 -12.81
CA GLY A 29 19.24 8.25 -13.19
C GLY A 29 18.97 7.90 -14.66
N ASN A 30 20.00 7.57 -15.46
CA ASN A 30 19.81 7.22 -16.87
C ASN A 30 19.35 5.77 -17.02
N SER A 31 20.01 4.83 -16.33
CA SER A 31 19.64 3.42 -16.30
C SER A 31 18.24 3.24 -15.73
N TRP A 32 17.93 3.93 -14.63
CA TRP A 32 16.58 3.97 -14.05
C TRP A 32 15.53 4.35 -15.10
N TRP A 33 15.77 5.42 -15.86
CA TRP A 33 14.83 5.88 -16.88
C TRP A 33 14.71 4.89 -18.05
N ASP A 34 15.79 4.19 -18.40
CA ASP A 34 15.74 3.16 -19.44
C ASP A 34 14.88 1.95 -18.99
N HIS A 35 14.94 1.57 -17.72
CA HIS A 35 14.04 0.56 -17.15
C HIS A 35 12.58 1.05 -17.16
N VAL A 36 12.33 2.31 -16.76
CA VAL A 36 10.97 2.89 -16.80
C VAL A 36 10.42 2.89 -18.22
N LYS A 37 11.22 3.30 -19.22
CA LYS A 37 10.80 3.29 -20.63
C LYS A 37 10.40 1.90 -21.12
N PHE A 38 11.09 0.86 -20.69
CA PHE A 38 10.71 -0.50 -21.07
C PHE A 38 9.42 -0.92 -20.38
N LEU A 39 9.35 -0.72 -19.06
CA LEU A 39 8.22 -1.21 -18.25
C LEU A 39 6.92 -0.44 -18.49
N ALA A 40 6.98 0.80 -18.95
CA ALA A 40 5.83 1.63 -19.28
C ALA A 40 5.58 1.75 -20.81
N ASP A 41 6.20 0.88 -21.63
CA ASP A 41 5.93 0.83 -23.07
C ASP A 41 4.52 0.28 -23.32
N ASP A 42 3.80 0.84 -24.30
CA ASP A 42 2.45 0.42 -24.70
C ASP A 42 2.34 -1.06 -25.03
N LYS A 43 3.45 -1.69 -25.48
CA LYS A 43 3.50 -3.13 -25.75
C LYS A 43 3.25 -4.03 -24.53
N LEU A 44 3.42 -3.48 -23.33
CA LEU A 44 3.11 -4.17 -22.09
C LEU A 44 1.66 -3.98 -21.63
N GLU A 45 0.86 -3.20 -22.39
CA GLU A 45 -0.57 -3.03 -22.18
C GLU A 45 -0.94 -2.71 -20.71
N GLY A 46 -0.08 -1.92 -20.03
CA GLY A 46 -0.28 -1.52 -18.63
C GLY A 46 -0.15 -2.66 -17.62
N ARG A 47 0.48 -3.78 -17.96
CA ARG A 47 0.93 -4.86 -17.05
C ARG A 47 -0.14 -5.37 -16.08
N GLU A 48 -1.39 -5.55 -16.54
CA GLU A 48 -2.43 -6.09 -15.66
C GLU A 48 -2.06 -7.49 -15.14
N THR A 49 -2.41 -7.77 -13.88
CA THR A 49 -2.16 -9.08 -13.24
C THR A 49 -2.68 -10.23 -14.12
N GLY A 50 -1.80 -11.18 -14.45
CA GLY A 50 -2.10 -12.34 -15.28
C GLY A 50 -2.14 -12.07 -16.80
N SER A 51 -1.88 -10.83 -17.24
CA SER A 51 -1.79 -10.50 -18.67
C SER A 51 -0.48 -10.98 -19.31
N GLU A 52 -0.41 -10.97 -20.63
CA GLU A 52 0.83 -11.19 -21.35
C GLU A 52 1.82 -10.04 -21.13
N GLY A 53 1.32 -8.80 -21.04
CA GLY A 53 2.13 -7.63 -20.74
C GLY A 53 2.86 -7.76 -19.40
N LEU A 54 2.19 -8.25 -18.36
CA LEU A 54 2.84 -8.50 -17.08
C LEU A 54 3.87 -9.63 -17.16
N ARG A 55 3.56 -10.74 -17.82
CA ARG A 55 4.55 -11.83 -18.01
C ARG A 55 5.81 -11.35 -18.74
N ASN A 56 5.66 -10.45 -19.72
CA ASN A 56 6.80 -9.84 -20.40
C ASN A 56 7.60 -8.90 -19.48
N ALA A 57 6.93 -8.16 -18.60
CA ALA A 57 7.58 -7.34 -17.59
C ALA A 57 8.34 -8.21 -16.55
N GLU A 58 7.73 -9.29 -16.05
CA GLU A 58 8.37 -10.26 -15.15
C GLU A 58 9.62 -10.89 -15.81
N ALA A 59 9.53 -11.27 -17.09
CA ALA A 59 10.64 -11.83 -17.85
C ALA A 59 11.78 -10.80 -18.00
N TYR A 60 11.45 -9.54 -18.26
CA TYR A 60 12.41 -8.45 -18.29
C TYR A 60 13.13 -8.29 -16.95
N VAL A 61 12.39 -8.28 -15.85
CA VAL A 61 12.97 -8.22 -14.49
C VAL A 61 13.97 -9.37 -14.28
N VAL A 62 13.59 -10.60 -14.62
CA VAL A 62 14.48 -11.78 -14.53
C VAL A 62 15.73 -11.63 -15.39
N GLU A 63 15.59 -11.10 -16.60
CA GLU A 63 16.74 -10.84 -17.48
C GLU A 63 17.71 -9.84 -16.85
N GLN A 64 17.21 -8.72 -16.28
CA GLN A 64 18.06 -7.70 -15.66
C GLN A 64 18.76 -8.24 -14.39
N LEU A 65 18.05 -8.98 -13.54
CA LEU A 65 18.63 -9.63 -12.36
C LEU A 65 19.71 -10.65 -12.73
N THR A 66 19.50 -11.39 -13.82
CA THR A 66 20.49 -12.33 -14.36
C THR A 66 21.74 -11.59 -14.86
N LYS A 67 21.56 -10.47 -15.58
CA LYS A 67 22.67 -9.60 -16.03
C LYS A 67 23.43 -8.99 -14.86
N ALA A 68 22.75 -8.66 -13.77
CA ALA A 68 23.33 -8.19 -12.52
C ALA A 68 24.09 -9.31 -11.77
N GLY A 69 23.95 -10.58 -12.19
CA GLY A 69 24.61 -11.73 -11.57
C GLY A 69 23.99 -12.16 -10.24
N LEU A 70 22.76 -11.77 -9.94
CA LEU A 70 22.07 -12.18 -8.72
C LEU A 70 21.52 -13.61 -8.86
N PRO A 71 21.76 -14.50 -7.89
CA PRO A 71 21.15 -15.81 -7.87
C PRO A 71 19.63 -15.73 -7.65
N PRO A 72 18.85 -16.66 -8.25
CA PRO A 72 17.44 -16.79 -8.00
C PRO A 72 17.14 -17.14 -6.54
N ALA A 73 15.99 -16.65 -6.04
CA ALA A 73 15.51 -16.93 -4.71
C ALA A 73 13.98 -17.22 -4.68
N GLY A 74 13.37 -17.48 -5.81
CA GLY A 74 11.98 -17.94 -5.93
C GLY A 74 11.85 -19.46 -5.66
N VAL A 75 10.66 -19.99 -5.84
CA VAL A 75 10.35 -21.42 -5.71
C VAL A 75 10.81 -22.18 -6.97
N ASN A 76 10.62 -21.57 -8.14
CA ASN A 76 11.05 -22.10 -9.43
C ASN A 76 11.97 -21.09 -10.11
N GLY A 77 13.27 -21.17 -9.79
CA GLY A 77 14.23 -20.18 -10.25
C GLY A 77 13.95 -18.83 -9.58
N PHE A 78 13.70 -17.79 -10.37
CA PHE A 78 13.32 -16.48 -9.88
C PHE A 78 11.84 -16.38 -9.50
N TYR A 79 10.97 -17.30 -9.97
CA TYR A 79 9.54 -17.18 -9.87
C TYR A 79 8.97 -17.87 -8.62
N GLN A 80 7.98 -17.19 -8.01
CA GLN A 80 7.03 -17.77 -7.08
C GLN A 80 5.63 -17.62 -7.69
N SER A 81 5.08 -18.71 -8.25
CA SER A 81 3.74 -18.71 -8.84
C SER A 81 2.67 -18.43 -7.80
N VAL A 82 1.72 -17.57 -8.16
CA VAL A 82 0.59 -17.16 -7.34
C VAL A 82 -0.70 -17.40 -8.12
N LYS A 83 -1.64 -18.11 -7.51
CA LYS A 83 -2.94 -18.42 -8.11
C LYS A 83 -4.03 -17.56 -7.53
N PHE A 84 -4.88 -17.06 -8.42
CA PHE A 84 -5.99 -16.16 -8.10
C PHE A 84 -7.31 -16.68 -8.64
N VAL A 85 -8.38 -16.26 -7.99
CA VAL A 85 -9.73 -16.25 -8.56
C VAL A 85 -10.06 -14.81 -8.92
N SER A 86 -10.17 -14.53 -10.21
CA SER A 86 -10.66 -13.26 -10.73
C SER A 86 -12.18 -13.26 -10.72
N ARG A 87 -12.79 -12.16 -10.25
CA ARG A 87 -14.24 -12.01 -10.08
C ARG A 87 -14.73 -10.72 -10.70
N GLU A 88 -15.83 -10.84 -11.42
CA GLU A 88 -16.49 -9.73 -12.12
C GLU A 88 -18.00 -9.79 -11.85
N ILE A 89 -18.63 -8.64 -11.58
CA ILE A 89 -20.08 -8.54 -11.49
C ILE A 89 -20.69 -8.48 -12.89
N VAL A 90 -21.63 -9.38 -13.16
CA VAL A 90 -22.44 -9.34 -14.39
C VAL A 90 -23.61 -8.37 -14.13
N GLU A 91 -23.38 -7.07 -14.40
CA GLU A 91 -24.32 -6.00 -14.01
C GLU A 91 -25.71 -6.18 -14.61
N ASN A 92 -25.82 -6.64 -15.88
CA ASN A 92 -27.09 -6.85 -16.54
C ASN A 92 -27.97 -7.93 -15.88
N ASP A 93 -27.37 -8.86 -15.16
CA ASP A 93 -28.04 -9.96 -14.45
C ASP A 93 -28.10 -9.70 -12.95
N SER A 94 -27.54 -8.56 -12.48
CA SER A 94 -27.51 -8.17 -11.09
C SER A 94 -28.50 -7.04 -10.80
N SER A 95 -29.01 -6.99 -9.57
CA SER A 95 -29.97 -5.96 -9.18
C SER A 95 -29.84 -5.59 -7.72
N ALA A 96 -30.17 -4.33 -7.40
CA ALA A 96 -30.32 -3.84 -6.04
C ALA A 96 -31.52 -2.89 -5.95
N ALA A 97 -32.24 -2.92 -4.84
CA ALA A 97 -33.36 -2.04 -4.58
C ALA A 97 -33.51 -1.76 -3.07
N LEU A 98 -33.98 -0.58 -2.73
CA LEU A 98 -34.45 -0.26 -1.40
C LEU A 98 -35.94 -0.59 -1.28
N VAL A 99 -36.34 -1.21 -0.17
CA VAL A 99 -37.71 -1.57 0.12
C VAL A 99 -38.13 -0.87 1.41
N SER A 100 -39.11 0.05 1.31
CA SER A 100 -39.65 0.78 2.44
C SER A 100 -41.18 0.83 2.37
N SER A 101 -41.86 0.44 3.43
CA SER A 101 -43.34 0.44 3.53
C SER A 101 -44.03 -0.22 2.33
N GLY A 102 -43.44 -1.31 1.78
CA GLY A 102 -43.97 -2.03 0.62
C GLY A 102 -43.65 -1.41 -0.75
N LYS A 103 -43.03 -0.24 -0.79
CA LYS A 103 -42.53 0.38 -2.02
C LYS A 103 -41.13 -0.14 -2.32
N VAL A 104 -40.92 -0.55 -3.57
CA VAL A 104 -39.62 -0.97 -4.10
C VAL A 104 -39.04 0.17 -4.92
N GLU A 105 -37.85 0.63 -4.56
CA GLU A 105 -37.13 1.67 -5.28
C GLU A 105 -35.83 1.03 -5.85
N PRO A 106 -35.75 0.78 -7.17
CA PRO A 106 -34.54 0.23 -7.80
C PRO A 106 -33.37 1.19 -7.66
N LEU A 107 -32.19 0.64 -7.46
CA LEU A 107 -30.91 1.37 -7.46
C LEU A 107 -30.24 1.21 -8.82
N ALA A 108 -29.84 2.33 -9.42
CA ALA A 108 -29.07 2.34 -10.66
C ALA A 108 -27.61 1.98 -10.38
N LEU A 109 -27.16 0.81 -10.85
CA LEU A 109 -25.78 0.36 -10.68
C LEU A 109 -24.81 1.30 -11.42
N GLY A 110 -23.75 1.71 -10.72
CA GLY A 110 -22.80 2.71 -11.21
C GLY A 110 -23.16 4.15 -10.86
N GLU A 111 -24.45 4.51 -10.78
CA GLU A 111 -24.91 5.84 -10.39
C GLU A 111 -25.20 5.92 -8.89
N ASP A 112 -26.08 5.06 -8.37
CA ASP A 112 -26.45 5.03 -6.96
C ASP A 112 -25.48 4.22 -6.12
N ALA A 113 -25.09 3.05 -6.62
CA ALA A 113 -24.20 2.13 -5.93
C ALA A 113 -23.53 1.17 -6.92
N TYR A 114 -22.54 0.43 -6.43
CA TYR A 114 -22.01 -0.74 -7.14
C TYR A 114 -21.69 -1.87 -6.17
N PHE A 115 -21.76 -3.10 -6.66
CA PHE A 115 -21.37 -4.28 -5.90
C PHE A 115 -19.85 -4.41 -5.79
N ASN A 116 -19.39 -4.79 -4.62
CA ASN A 116 -18.04 -5.33 -4.42
C ASN A 116 -18.07 -6.84 -4.65
N THR A 117 -17.01 -7.38 -5.22
CA THR A 117 -16.95 -8.78 -5.66
C THR A 117 -16.46 -9.76 -4.60
N ARG A 118 -15.84 -9.27 -3.51
CA ARG A 118 -15.35 -10.09 -2.39
C ARG A 118 -16.47 -10.46 -1.44
N ILE A 119 -17.38 -11.29 -1.95
CA ILE A 119 -18.55 -11.80 -1.23
C ILE A 119 -18.63 -13.31 -1.41
N ASP A 120 -19.34 -13.98 -0.51
CA ASP A 120 -19.73 -15.37 -0.74
C ASP A 120 -20.70 -15.45 -1.93
N LEU A 121 -20.51 -16.45 -2.77
CA LEU A 121 -21.39 -16.68 -3.91
C LEU A 121 -22.69 -17.30 -3.38
N VAL A 122 -23.74 -16.48 -3.28
CA VAL A 122 -25.07 -16.94 -2.92
C VAL A 122 -25.95 -16.91 -4.16
N PRO A 123 -26.56 -18.03 -4.54
CA PRO A 123 -27.41 -18.10 -5.75
C PRO A 123 -28.75 -17.39 -5.55
N GLU A 124 -29.11 -17.10 -4.30
CA GLU A 124 -30.39 -16.54 -3.91
C GLU A 124 -30.32 -15.01 -3.73
N GLU A 125 -31.47 -14.37 -3.81
CA GLU A 125 -31.62 -12.97 -3.48
C GLU A 125 -31.36 -12.72 -1.99
N VAL A 126 -30.55 -11.73 -1.66
CA VAL A 126 -30.32 -11.28 -0.29
C VAL A 126 -31.29 -10.15 0.02
N SER A 127 -32.12 -10.32 1.08
CA SER A 127 -33.03 -9.28 1.54
C SER A 127 -32.95 -9.14 3.05
N ALA A 128 -32.58 -7.94 3.53
CA ALA A 128 -32.46 -7.68 4.98
C ALA A 128 -32.62 -6.20 5.32
N ALA A 129 -33.06 -5.95 6.56
CA ALA A 129 -33.19 -4.60 7.10
C ALA A 129 -31.80 -3.92 7.20
N LEU A 130 -31.80 -2.60 6.94
CA LEU A 130 -30.61 -1.76 7.03
C LEU A 130 -30.48 -1.12 8.40
N VAL A 131 -29.26 -1.09 8.93
CA VAL A 131 -28.91 -0.39 10.18
C VAL A 131 -27.68 0.47 9.93
N PHE A 132 -27.77 1.76 10.23
CA PHE A 132 -26.60 2.65 10.22
C PHE A 132 -25.81 2.47 11.51
N VAL A 133 -24.51 2.18 11.35
CA VAL A 133 -23.60 1.84 12.46
C VAL A 133 -22.40 2.79 12.52
N GLY A 134 -22.62 4.07 12.26
CA GLY A 134 -21.55 5.06 12.35
C GLY A 134 -20.40 4.79 11.35
N TYR A 135 -19.18 4.65 11.86
CA TYR A 135 -18.01 4.24 11.05
C TYR A 135 -17.89 2.71 10.92
N GLY A 136 -18.70 1.96 11.64
CA GLY A 136 -18.68 0.50 11.62
C GLY A 136 -17.39 -0.10 12.18
N LEU A 137 -16.81 0.53 13.20
CA LEU A 137 -15.54 0.13 13.80
C LEU A 137 -15.71 -0.41 15.22
N LYS A 138 -14.87 -1.40 15.54
CA LYS A 138 -14.66 -1.88 16.91
C LYS A 138 -13.18 -1.85 17.19
N ILE A 139 -12.74 -0.94 18.08
CA ILE A 139 -11.34 -0.67 18.41
C ILE A 139 -11.15 -0.96 19.91
N PRO A 140 -10.75 -2.19 20.29
CA PRO A 140 -10.64 -2.59 21.70
C PRO A 140 -9.68 -1.72 22.51
N GLU A 141 -8.58 -1.26 21.92
CA GLU A 141 -7.55 -0.42 22.54
C GLU A 141 -8.09 0.93 23.01
N MET A 142 -9.17 1.40 22.39
CA MET A 142 -9.82 2.67 22.72
C MET A 142 -11.14 2.48 23.47
N HIS A 143 -11.54 1.24 23.73
CA HIS A 143 -12.90 0.91 24.20
C HIS A 143 -13.99 1.50 23.29
N TYR A 144 -13.68 1.64 21.98
CA TYR A 144 -14.60 2.15 20.98
C TYR A 144 -15.32 0.99 20.28
N ASP A 145 -16.66 1.05 20.25
CA ASP A 145 -17.48 0.00 19.63
C ASP A 145 -18.76 0.59 19.04
N ASP A 146 -18.76 0.79 17.73
CA ASP A 146 -19.93 1.26 16.95
C ASP A 146 -21.07 0.23 16.90
N LEU A 147 -20.82 -1.00 17.34
CA LEU A 147 -21.79 -2.09 17.27
C LEU A 147 -22.48 -2.36 18.62
N ALA A 148 -22.02 -1.69 19.68
CA ALA A 148 -22.49 -1.92 21.03
C ALA A 148 -23.98 -1.64 21.19
N GLY A 149 -24.72 -2.60 21.80
CA GLY A 149 -26.15 -2.45 22.08
C GLY A 149 -27.10 -2.58 20.88
N LEU A 150 -26.58 -2.84 19.67
CA LEU A 150 -27.39 -3.01 18.48
C LEU A 150 -27.73 -4.49 18.23
N ASP A 151 -28.99 -4.75 17.83
CA ASP A 151 -29.37 -6.03 17.25
C ASP A 151 -29.03 -6.05 15.76
N LEU A 152 -27.92 -6.70 15.40
CA LEU A 152 -27.39 -6.77 14.03
C LEU A 152 -27.54 -8.14 13.38
N LYS A 153 -28.07 -9.12 14.11
CA LYS A 153 -28.19 -10.49 13.60
C LYS A 153 -29.07 -10.56 12.36
N GLY A 154 -28.52 -11.07 11.25
CA GLY A 154 -29.20 -11.22 9.98
C GLY A 154 -29.48 -9.90 9.26
N LYS A 155 -28.87 -8.79 9.66
CA LYS A 155 -29.05 -7.48 9.05
C LYS A 155 -27.88 -7.10 8.14
N ILE A 156 -28.11 -6.11 7.31
CA ILE A 156 -27.08 -5.43 6.49
C ILE A 156 -26.78 -4.11 7.18
N VAL A 157 -25.51 -3.84 7.43
CA VAL A 157 -25.07 -2.59 8.05
C VAL A 157 -24.67 -1.56 7.00
N VAL A 158 -24.97 -0.31 7.29
CA VAL A 158 -24.53 0.86 6.52
C VAL A 158 -23.54 1.63 7.37
N TYR A 159 -22.38 1.99 6.82
CA TYR A 159 -21.39 2.79 7.53
C TYR A 159 -20.77 3.87 6.65
N LEU A 160 -20.36 4.98 7.27
CA LEU A 160 -19.55 6.02 6.62
C LEU A 160 -18.06 5.64 6.74
N ALA A 161 -17.31 5.71 5.65
CA ALA A 161 -15.86 5.49 5.71
C ALA A 161 -15.18 6.57 6.54
N GLY A 162 -14.25 6.17 7.43
CA GLY A 162 -13.54 7.08 8.32
C GLY A 162 -13.41 6.57 9.75
N SER A 163 -13.03 7.47 10.64
CA SER A 163 -12.89 7.26 12.09
C SER A 163 -12.99 8.59 12.83
N THR A 164 -13.12 8.53 14.15
CA THR A 164 -13.13 9.72 15.01
C THR A 164 -11.76 10.43 15.04
N ALA A 165 -11.73 11.70 15.42
CA ALA A 165 -10.52 12.52 15.39
C ALA A 165 -9.47 12.08 16.42
N ASP A 166 -9.90 11.50 17.52
CA ASP A 166 -9.07 10.96 18.60
C ASP A 166 -8.51 9.56 18.31
N THR A 167 -8.97 8.90 17.23
CA THR A 167 -8.43 7.61 16.83
C THR A 167 -7.03 7.77 16.25
N PRO A 168 -5.99 7.15 16.86
CA PRO A 168 -4.65 7.14 16.30
C PRO A 168 -4.63 6.59 14.89
N THR A 169 -3.81 7.17 14.02
CA THR A 169 -3.81 6.86 12.59
C THR A 169 -3.56 5.38 12.30
N ALA A 170 -2.62 4.75 13.02
CA ALA A 170 -2.31 3.32 12.86
C ALA A 170 -3.51 2.42 13.23
N LEU A 171 -4.23 2.73 14.31
CA LEU A 171 -5.45 2.03 14.69
C LEU A 171 -6.56 2.24 13.66
N SER A 172 -6.78 3.49 13.27
CA SER A 172 -7.76 3.84 12.23
C SER A 172 -7.49 3.06 10.95
N ALA A 173 -6.24 3.06 10.50
CA ALA A 173 -5.81 2.36 9.31
C ALA A 173 -6.10 0.86 9.39
N HIS A 174 -5.69 0.20 10.47
CA HIS A 174 -5.86 -1.23 10.69
C HIS A 174 -7.34 -1.63 10.72
N TYR A 175 -8.15 -0.99 11.58
CA TYR A 175 -9.55 -1.38 11.77
C TYR A 175 -10.48 -0.98 10.61
N GLN A 176 -10.05 -0.11 9.70
CA GLN A 176 -10.75 0.18 8.45
C GLN A 176 -10.50 -0.84 7.34
N THR A 177 -9.53 -1.75 7.47
CA THR A 177 -9.35 -2.83 6.49
C THR A 177 -10.60 -3.69 6.41
N ILE A 178 -10.88 -4.23 5.22
CA ILE A 178 -12.07 -5.05 5.01
C ILE A 178 -12.10 -6.26 5.94
N GLY A 179 -10.97 -6.92 6.14
CA GLY A 179 -10.86 -8.11 6.98
C GLY A 179 -11.16 -7.83 8.45
N GLU A 180 -10.52 -6.80 9.04
CA GLU A 180 -10.72 -6.49 10.46
C GLU A 180 -12.13 -5.95 10.74
N ARG A 181 -12.66 -5.07 9.87
CA ARG A 181 -14.05 -4.61 10.00
C ARG A 181 -15.02 -5.77 9.86
N TRP A 182 -14.87 -6.61 8.83
CA TRP A 182 -15.77 -7.75 8.63
C TRP A 182 -15.72 -8.75 9.78
N LYS A 183 -14.56 -9.01 10.33
CA LYS A 183 -14.40 -9.87 11.52
C LYS A 183 -15.31 -9.43 12.69
N ALA A 184 -15.33 -8.14 13.00
CA ALA A 184 -16.19 -7.58 14.05
C ALA A 184 -17.68 -7.67 13.67
N LEU A 185 -18.04 -7.29 12.43
CA LEU A 185 -19.41 -7.32 11.93
C LEU A 185 -19.97 -8.75 11.87
N ARG A 186 -19.17 -9.71 11.40
CA ARG A 186 -19.55 -11.13 11.38
C ARG A 186 -19.82 -11.68 12.77
N GLN A 187 -18.99 -11.32 13.75
CA GLN A 187 -19.22 -11.71 15.16
C GLN A 187 -20.54 -11.16 15.72
N ALA A 188 -20.97 -9.98 15.25
CA ALA A 188 -22.27 -9.40 15.58
C ALA A 188 -23.45 -10.01 14.78
N GLY A 189 -23.19 -10.97 13.89
CA GLY A 189 -24.20 -11.66 13.09
C GLY A 189 -24.67 -10.93 11.86
N VAL A 190 -23.93 -9.90 11.40
CA VAL A 190 -24.18 -9.16 10.16
C VAL A 190 -24.02 -10.09 8.95
N ILE A 191 -24.86 -9.93 7.93
CA ILE A 191 -24.82 -10.74 6.70
C ILE A 191 -24.36 -9.96 5.46
N GLY A 192 -24.32 -8.64 5.54
CA GLY A 192 -23.94 -7.78 4.42
C GLY A 192 -23.55 -6.37 4.85
N VAL A 193 -22.90 -5.65 3.97
CA VAL A 193 -22.44 -4.29 4.22
C VAL A 193 -22.78 -3.34 3.07
N VAL A 194 -23.03 -2.08 3.41
CA VAL A 194 -23.10 -0.95 2.50
C VAL A 194 -22.14 0.11 3.01
N SER A 195 -21.07 0.36 2.27
CA SER A 195 -20.10 1.41 2.60
C SER A 195 -20.47 2.71 1.87
N ILE A 196 -20.40 3.82 2.58
CA ILE A 196 -20.52 5.16 1.98
C ILE A 196 -19.14 5.83 2.08
N PRO A 197 -18.47 6.16 0.97
CA PRO A 197 -17.26 6.97 0.99
C PRO A 197 -17.55 8.32 1.67
N ASN A 198 -16.63 8.77 2.53
CA ASN A 198 -16.79 10.07 3.18
C ASN A 198 -16.44 11.20 2.18
N PRO A 199 -17.39 12.08 1.82
CA PRO A 199 -17.13 13.16 0.86
C PRO A 199 -15.94 14.05 1.23
N ALA A 200 -15.69 14.23 2.53
CA ALA A 200 -14.60 15.09 3.02
C ALA A 200 -13.20 14.50 2.82
N SER A 201 -13.09 13.19 2.57
CA SER A 201 -11.82 12.49 2.39
C SER A 201 -11.71 11.72 1.06
N MET A 202 -12.63 11.94 0.13
CA MET A 202 -12.54 11.33 -1.20
C MET A 202 -11.41 11.98 -2.01
N ASP A 203 -10.42 11.19 -2.40
CA ASP A 203 -9.31 11.63 -3.26
C ASP A 203 -9.70 11.77 -4.73
N ILE A 204 -10.69 10.98 -5.17
CA ILE A 204 -11.19 10.95 -6.56
C ILE A 204 -12.71 11.06 -6.58
N PRO A 205 -13.29 11.68 -7.61
CA PRO A 205 -14.74 11.82 -7.73
C PRO A 205 -15.41 10.46 -7.96
N TRP A 206 -16.70 10.36 -7.60
CA TRP A 206 -17.50 9.15 -7.78
C TRP A 206 -17.47 8.61 -9.21
N SER A 207 -17.53 9.48 -10.21
CA SER A 207 -17.48 9.10 -11.63
C SER A 207 -16.24 8.29 -12.00
N ARG A 208 -15.09 8.52 -11.33
CA ARG A 208 -13.88 7.70 -11.49
C ARG A 208 -13.88 6.49 -10.55
N MET A 209 -14.32 6.66 -9.31
CA MET A 209 -14.37 5.56 -8.35
C MET A 209 -15.28 4.43 -8.84
N SER A 210 -16.47 4.76 -9.36
CA SER A 210 -17.45 3.78 -9.83
C SER A 210 -17.01 3.01 -11.07
N VAL A 211 -16.02 3.50 -11.83
CA VAL A 211 -15.46 2.77 -12.99
C VAL A 211 -14.72 1.51 -12.52
N ASN A 212 -14.17 1.49 -11.32
CA ASN A 212 -13.50 0.30 -10.77
C ASN A 212 -14.40 -0.95 -10.75
N ARG A 213 -15.73 -0.80 -10.74
CA ARG A 213 -16.68 -1.92 -10.82
C ARG A 213 -16.60 -2.71 -12.13
N THR A 214 -16.08 -2.09 -13.19
CA THR A 214 -15.91 -2.71 -14.51
C THR A 214 -14.60 -3.46 -14.65
N HIS A 215 -13.71 -3.35 -13.67
CA HIS A 215 -12.46 -4.11 -13.62
C HIS A 215 -12.62 -5.33 -12.71
N PRO A 216 -12.16 -6.50 -13.13
CA PRO A 216 -12.18 -7.69 -12.29
C PRO A 216 -11.38 -7.46 -11.01
N SER A 217 -11.95 -7.80 -9.87
CA SER A 217 -11.18 -7.96 -8.64
C SER A 217 -10.56 -9.35 -8.58
N MET A 218 -9.59 -9.54 -7.69
CA MET A 218 -8.97 -10.84 -7.50
C MET A 218 -8.91 -11.20 -6.01
N ASP A 219 -8.96 -12.51 -5.75
CA ASP A 219 -8.68 -13.10 -4.45
C ASP A 219 -7.62 -14.20 -4.60
N LEU A 220 -6.79 -14.37 -3.58
CA LEU A 220 -5.88 -15.52 -3.51
C LEU A 220 -6.68 -16.82 -3.37
N VAL A 221 -6.20 -17.87 -4.04
CA VAL A 221 -6.71 -19.22 -3.83
C VAL A 221 -6.23 -19.75 -2.49
N GLY A 222 -7.15 -20.18 -1.63
CA GLY A 222 -6.90 -20.74 -0.29
C GLY A 222 -7.83 -20.15 0.76
N ASP A 223 -8.36 -21.00 1.63
CA ASP A 223 -9.31 -20.57 2.68
C ASP A 223 -8.65 -19.64 3.70
N GLU A 224 -7.34 -19.79 3.91
CA GLU A 224 -6.54 -18.94 4.81
C GLU A 224 -6.48 -17.48 4.37
N PHE A 225 -6.75 -17.20 3.10
CA PHE A 225 -6.76 -15.85 2.54
C PHE A 225 -8.15 -15.22 2.48
N ASN A 226 -9.21 -16.00 2.75
CA ASN A 226 -10.59 -15.51 2.68
C ASN A 226 -10.96 -14.68 3.91
N GLU A 227 -10.66 -13.39 3.87
CA GLU A 227 -10.98 -12.44 4.95
C GLU A 227 -12.47 -12.04 5.01
N THR A 228 -13.26 -12.38 3.98
CA THR A 228 -14.68 -11.98 3.85
C THR A 228 -15.66 -13.16 3.92
N SER A 229 -15.21 -14.32 4.40
CA SER A 229 -16.07 -15.50 4.57
C SER A 229 -17.35 -15.19 5.34
N GLY A 230 -18.51 -15.57 4.81
CA GLY A 230 -19.83 -15.31 5.36
C GLY A 230 -20.46 -13.97 4.92
N LEU A 231 -19.76 -13.12 4.17
CA LEU A 231 -20.27 -11.86 3.64
C LEU A 231 -21.12 -12.11 2.38
N LYS A 232 -22.44 -12.06 2.52
CA LYS A 232 -23.39 -12.41 1.44
C LYS A 232 -23.60 -11.29 0.42
N THR A 233 -23.39 -10.03 0.81
CA THR A 233 -23.49 -8.88 -0.08
C THR A 233 -22.65 -7.73 0.41
N SER A 234 -22.08 -6.99 -0.51
CA SER A 234 -21.29 -5.80 -0.23
C SER A 234 -21.50 -4.77 -1.35
N LEU A 235 -21.94 -3.57 -0.97
CA LEU A 235 -22.10 -2.45 -1.90
C LEU A 235 -21.28 -1.25 -1.43
N THR A 236 -20.82 -0.49 -2.42
CA THR A 236 -20.34 0.89 -2.19
C THR A 236 -21.39 1.82 -2.73
N PHE A 237 -21.87 2.75 -1.89
CA PHE A 237 -22.98 3.64 -2.20
C PHE A 237 -22.47 5.06 -2.49
N ASN A 238 -23.02 5.69 -3.53
CA ASN A 238 -22.66 7.04 -3.93
C ASN A 238 -23.06 8.06 -2.84
N PRO A 239 -22.10 8.81 -2.27
CA PRO A 239 -22.44 9.82 -1.27
C PRO A 239 -23.46 10.86 -1.76
N ALA A 240 -23.42 11.21 -3.05
CA ALA A 240 -24.37 12.17 -3.63
C ALA A 240 -25.82 11.64 -3.67
N GLN A 241 -26.01 10.32 -3.58
CA GLN A 241 -27.31 9.65 -3.59
C GLN A 241 -27.66 9.04 -2.21
N ALA A 242 -26.79 9.19 -1.21
CA ALA A 242 -26.92 8.51 0.07
C ALA A 242 -28.16 8.92 0.87
N GLU A 243 -28.78 10.08 0.59
CA GLU A 243 -30.04 10.50 1.21
C GLU A 243 -31.16 9.46 1.00
N LYS A 244 -31.11 8.66 -0.10
CA LYS A 244 -32.04 7.55 -0.33
C LYS A 244 -32.03 6.50 0.79
N LEU A 245 -30.85 6.25 1.38
CA LEU A 245 -30.69 5.30 2.50
C LEU A 245 -31.28 5.85 3.79
N PHE A 246 -31.23 7.16 4.01
CA PHE A 246 -31.63 7.83 5.24
C PHE A 246 -33.10 8.23 5.26
N ALA A 247 -33.79 8.14 4.12
CA ALA A 247 -35.20 8.49 4.01
C ALA A 247 -36.07 7.72 5.03
N GLY A 248 -36.82 8.45 5.85
CA GLY A 248 -37.69 7.87 6.88
C GLY A 248 -37.02 7.43 8.17
N SER A 249 -35.69 7.62 8.32
CA SER A 249 -34.95 7.25 9.54
C SER A 249 -35.02 8.30 10.66
N GLY A 250 -35.46 9.52 10.35
CA GLY A 250 -35.37 10.67 11.25
C GLY A 250 -34.05 11.42 11.19
N HIS A 251 -33.11 10.99 10.38
CA HIS A 251 -31.80 11.60 10.14
C HIS A 251 -31.60 11.89 8.66
N THR A 252 -30.70 12.81 8.33
CA THR A 252 -30.30 13.12 6.95
C THR A 252 -28.86 12.71 6.71
N PHE A 253 -28.52 12.36 5.47
CA PHE A 253 -27.11 12.11 5.13
C PHE A 253 -26.26 13.37 5.27
N ALA A 254 -26.81 14.55 5.02
CA ALA A 254 -26.11 15.82 5.19
C ALA A 254 -25.64 16.03 6.64
N GLU A 255 -26.47 15.69 7.65
CA GLU A 255 -26.10 15.68 9.06
C GLU A 255 -24.91 14.73 9.31
N ILE A 256 -25.02 13.49 8.84
CA ILE A 256 -23.97 12.46 9.02
C ILE A 256 -22.67 12.86 8.33
N ALA A 257 -22.74 13.38 7.11
CA ALA A 257 -21.56 13.86 6.38
C ALA A 257 -20.88 15.04 7.07
N GLY A 258 -21.68 15.94 7.68
CA GLY A 258 -21.17 17.05 8.50
C GLY A 258 -20.39 16.56 9.72
N LEU A 259 -20.95 15.62 10.47
CA LEU A 259 -20.25 14.97 11.59
C LEU A 259 -18.99 14.22 11.12
N GLY A 260 -19.08 13.50 10.00
CA GLY A 260 -17.98 12.78 9.39
C GLY A 260 -16.85 13.67 8.89
N LYS A 261 -17.18 14.87 8.37
CA LYS A 261 -16.18 15.90 8.01
C LYS A 261 -15.38 16.37 9.22
N ASP A 262 -16.07 16.58 10.35
CA ASP A 262 -15.47 16.98 11.61
C ASP A 262 -14.85 15.81 12.38
N ARG A 263 -14.97 14.59 11.85
CA ARG A 263 -14.51 13.34 12.47
C ARG A 263 -15.05 13.14 13.89
N LYS A 264 -16.32 13.54 14.10
CA LYS A 264 -17.04 13.34 15.37
C LYS A 264 -17.61 11.92 15.45
N PRO A 265 -17.89 11.39 16.65
CA PRO A 265 -18.70 10.18 16.80
C PRO A 265 -20.01 10.30 16.03
N LEU A 266 -20.39 9.22 15.35
CA LEU A 266 -21.62 9.17 14.55
C LEU A 266 -22.73 8.47 15.35
N PRO A 267 -24.02 8.84 15.14
CA PRO A 267 -25.13 8.14 15.74
C PRO A 267 -25.32 6.74 15.13
N HIS A 268 -26.06 5.88 15.84
CA HIS A 268 -26.40 4.53 15.40
C HIS A 268 -27.92 4.37 15.45
N PHE A 269 -28.54 3.92 14.35
CA PHE A 269 -30.00 3.79 14.27
C PHE A 269 -30.44 2.84 13.17
N PRO A 270 -31.64 2.22 13.27
CA PRO A 270 -32.23 1.51 12.16
C PRO A 270 -32.59 2.48 11.03
N LEU A 271 -32.28 2.10 9.79
CA LEU A 271 -32.77 2.79 8.61
C LEU A 271 -34.20 2.32 8.29
N GLY A 272 -35.05 3.21 7.79
CA GLY A 272 -36.47 2.91 7.50
C GLY A 272 -36.72 1.95 6.33
N SER A 273 -35.65 1.33 5.80
CA SER A 273 -35.66 0.49 4.61
C SER A 273 -34.91 -0.82 4.80
N SER A 274 -35.18 -1.77 3.91
CA SER A 274 -34.39 -2.98 3.69
C SER A 274 -33.68 -2.89 2.34
N LEU A 275 -32.52 -3.52 2.22
CA LEU A 275 -31.87 -3.75 0.94
C LEU A 275 -32.30 -5.12 0.42
N LYS A 276 -32.73 -5.16 -0.83
CA LYS A 276 -33.05 -6.35 -1.61
C LYS A 276 -32.07 -6.38 -2.79
N CYS A 277 -31.26 -7.40 -2.91
CA CYS A 277 -30.24 -7.45 -3.95
C CYS A 277 -29.88 -8.87 -4.39
N HIS A 278 -29.46 -8.98 -5.64
CA HIS A 278 -28.95 -10.19 -6.25
C HIS A 278 -27.69 -9.83 -7.05
N ALA A 279 -26.55 -10.44 -6.74
CA ALA A 279 -25.30 -10.23 -7.43
C ALA A 279 -24.90 -11.49 -8.19
N VAL A 280 -24.81 -11.38 -9.51
CA VAL A 280 -24.28 -12.44 -10.37
C VAL A 280 -22.78 -12.20 -10.56
N VAL A 281 -21.96 -13.16 -10.11
CA VAL A 281 -20.50 -13.06 -10.14
C VAL A 281 -19.97 -14.10 -11.12
N LYS A 282 -19.25 -13.64 -12.13
CA LYS A 282 -18.44 -14.49 -13.02
C LYS A 282 -17.06 -14.66 -12.39
N SER A 283 -16.59 -15.89 -12.29
CA SER A 283 -15.27 -16.21 -11.74
C SER A 283 -14.40 -16.92 -12.77
N THR A 284 -13.12 -16.54 -12.84
CA THR A 284 -12.11 -17.19 -13.68
C THR A 284 -10.82 -17.40 -12.90
N SER A 285 -10.09 -18.48 -13.23
CA SER A 285 -8.76 -18.71 -12.65
C SER A 285 -7.72 -17.87 -13.38
N VAL A 286 -6.86 -17.22 -12.61
CA VAL A 286 -5.72 -16.42 -13.11
C VAL A 286 -4.46 -16.87 -12.39
N GLU A 287 -3.33 -16.89 -13.10
CA GLU A 287 -2.02 -17.17 -12.53
C GLU A 287 -1.05 -16.06 -12.92
N SER A 288 -0.21 -15.62 -11.96
CA SER A 288 0.89 -14.69 -12.15
C SER A 288 2.04 -15.08 -11.21
N ALA A 289 3.10 -14.31 -11.13
CA ALA A 289 4.22 -14.67 -10.28
C ALA A 289 4.83 -13.46 -9.56
N ASN A 290 5.32 -13.67 -8.34
CA ASN A 290 6.34 -12.83 -7.76
C ASN A 290 7.69 -13.22 -8.35
N VAL A 291 8.58 -12.24 -8.56
CA VAL A 291 9.97 -12.46 -9.00
C VAL A 291 10.91 -12.14 -7.86
N ILE A 292 11.80 -13.09 -7.51
CA ILE A 292 12.61 -12.97 -6.29
C ILE A 292 14.07 -13.30 -6.61
N ALA A 293 14.98 -12.41 -6.21
CA ALA A 293 16.42 -12.60 -6.29
C ALA A 293 17.11 -12.29 -4.97
N LYS A 294 18.33 -12.75 -4.80
CA LYS A 294 19.09 -12.57 -3.57
C LYS A 294 20.48 -12.03 -3.87
N LEU A 295 20.90 -10.99 -3.16
CA LEU A 295 22.30 -10.64 -2.99
C LEU A 295 22.82 -11.36 -1.73
N PRO A 296 23.72 -12.35 -1.85
CA PRO A 296 24.22 -13.07 -0.68
C PRO A 296 25.01 -12.18 0.26
N GLY A 297 24.76 -12.30 1.56
CA GLY A 297 25.53 -11.61 2.59
C GLY A 297 26.94 -12.19 2.79
N SER A 298 27.85 -11.37 3.30
CA SER A 298 29.27 -11.73 3.48
C SER A 298 29.58 -12.28 4.87
N ASP A 299 28.76 -12.06 5.88
CA ASP A 299 29.01 -12.48 7.27
C ASP A 299 28.46 -13.90 7.51
N THR A 300 29.29 -14.80 7.99
CA THR A 300 28.92 -16.21 8.22
C THR A 300 27.78 -16.39 9.22
N ALA A 301 27.62 -15.47 10.17
CA ALA A 301 26.56 -15.51 11.18
C ALA A 301 25.26 -14.81 10.73
N LEU A 302 25.36 -13.80 9.86
CA LEU A 302 24.23 -12.94 9.48
C LEU A 302 23.73 -13.16 8.04
N LYS A 303 24.45 -13.86 7.18
CA LYS A 303 24.09 -14.06 5.76
C LYS A 303 22.76 -14.75 5.54
N ASP A 304 22.25 -15.47 6.53
CA ASP A 304 20.95 -16.14 6.49
C ASP A 304 19.82 -15.27 7.08
N GLU A 305 20.12 -14.01 7.41
CA GLU A 305 19.16 -12.95 7.69
C GLU A 305 19.01 -12.05 6.45
N TYR A 306 17.79 -11.57 6.20
CA TYR A 306 17.45 -10.86 4.96
C TYR A 306 16.87 -9.49 5.24
N VAL A 307 17.40 -8.48 4.58
CA VAL A 307 16.74 -7.19 4.39
C VAL A 307 15.99 -7.27 3.07
N VAL A 308 14.69 -7.09 3.10
CA VAL A 308 13.85 -7.11 1.90
C VAL A 308 13.83 -5.72 1.28
N LEU A 309 13.95 -5.66 -0.05
CA LEU A 309 13.63 -4.49 -0.87
C LEU A 309 12.52 -4.90 -1.82
N SER A 310 11.35 -4.26 -1.71
CA SER A 310 10.15 -4.66 -2.42
C SER A 310 9.56 -3.57 -3.31
N ALA A 311 8.93 -3.97 -4.42
CA ALA A 311 8.13 -3.14 -5.32
C ALA A 311 7.15 -4.02 -6.09
N HIS A 312 6.00 -3.49 -6.51
CA HIS A 312 5.09 -4.24 -7.38
C HIS A 312 5.37 -3.98 -8.87
N VAL A 313 5.19 -5.03 -9.69
CA VAL A 313 5.43 -4.98 -11.14
C VAL A 313 4.15 -4.75 -11.92
N ASP A 314 3.02 -5.22 -11.40
CA ASP A 314 1.71 -5.08 -12.03
C ASP A 314 1.21 -3.63 -12.02
N HIS A 315 0.23 -3.35 -12.88
CA HIS A 315 -0.55 -2.13 -12.87
C HIS A 315 -1.97 -2.43 -13.37
N VAL A 316 -2.76 -1.42 -13.67
CA VAL A 316 -4.20 -1.58 -13.92
C VAL A 316 -4.57 -2.06 -15.33
N GLY A 317 -3.62 -2.10 -16.27
CA GLY A 317 -3.85 -2.68 -17.60
C GLY A 317 -4.56 -1.76 -18.58
N ILE A 318 -5.44 -2.33 -19.40
CA ILE A 318 -6.29 -1.61 -20.36
C ILE A 318 -7.63 -1.29 -19.70
N GLY A 319 -7.98 -0.01 -19.65
CA GLY A 319 -9.19 0.45 -18.97
C GLY A 319 -10.14 1.28 -19.84
N ALA A 320 -11.04 2.00 -19.18
CA ALA A 320 -11.91 2.97 -19.83
C ALA A 320 -11.08 4.08 -20.48
N PRO A 321 -11.42 4.53 -21.70
CA PRO A 321 -10.64 5.55 -22.38
C PRO A 321 -10.72 6.91 -21.67
N ILE A 322 -9.57 7.58 -21.55
CA ILE A 322 -9.46 8.98 -21.16
C ILE A 322 -8.75 9.70 -22.29
N ASN A 323 -9.42 10.66 -22.96
CA ASN A 323 -8.93 11.33 -24.17
C ASN A 323 -8.50 10.33 -25.27
N ASP A 324 -9.34 9.31 -25.51
CA ASP A 324 -9.13 8.22 -26.49
C ASP A 324 -7.98 7.25 -26.16
N ASP A 325 -7.23 7.46 -25.10
CA ASP A 325 -6.21 6.53 -24.62
C ASP A 325 -6.78 5.57 -23.57
N ARG A 326 -6.45 4.28 -23.69
CA ARG A 326 -6.93 3.18 -22.87
C ARG A 326 -5.84 2.42 -22.13
N ILE A 327 -4.56 2.70 -22.46
CA ILE A 327 -3.42 2.00 -21.87
C ILE A 327 -2.98 2.75 -20.62
N TYR A 328 -3.12 2.12 -19.48
CA TYR A 328 -2.67 2.66 -18.20
C TYR A 328 -1.23 2.21 -17.97
N ASN A 329 -0.28 2.97 -18.55
CA ASN A 329 1.13 2.56 -18.61
C ASN A 329 1.79 2.43 -17.24
N GLY A 330 1.41 3.26 -16.26
CA GLY A 330 1.94 3.20 -14.90
C GLY A 330 3.44 3.46 -14.86
N ALA A 331 3.90 4.54 -15.53
CA ALA A 331 5.32 4.88 -15.57
C ALA A 331 5.86 5.22 -14.18
N MET A 332 5.15 6.06 -13.44
CA MET A 332 5.49 6.35 -12.04
C MET A 332 4.81 5.39 -11.06
N HIS A 333 3.74 4.70 -11.48
CA HIS A 333 3.01 3.72 -10.67
C HIS A 333 2.96 2.33 -11.35
N ASN A 334 3.88 1.43 -11.17
CA ASN A 334 5.09 1.52 -10.36
C ASN A 334 6.34 1.06 -11.16
N ALA A 335 6.37 1.32 -12.51
CA ALA A 335 7.59 1.04 -13.26
C ALA A 335 8.79 1.77 -12.64
N SER A 336 8.58 2.95 -12.06
CA SER A 336 9.59 3.74 -11.36
C SER A 336 10.20 3.01 -10.16
N GLY A 337 9.39 2.37 -9.33
CA GLY A 337 9.86 1.61 -8.18
C GLY A 337 10.59 0.33 -8.58
N VAL A 338 10.06 -0.41 -9.57
CA VAL A 338 10.75 -1.59 -10.15
C VAL A 338 12.11 -1.21 -10.69
N ALA A 339 12.21 -0.08 -11.39
CA ALA A 339 13.48 0.44 -11.93
C ALA A 339 14.50 0.72 -10.83
N VAL A 340 14.09 1.32 -9.70
CA VAL A 340 14.95 1.54 -8.52
C VAL A 340 15.52 0.21 -8.00
N LEU A 341 14.68 -0.81 -7.88
CA LEU A 341 15.14 -2.13 -7.43
C LEU A 341 16.17 -2.75 -8.39
N LEU A 342 15.95 -2.62 -9.70
CA LEU A 342 16.84 -3.16 -10.73
C LEU A 342 18.20 -2.46 -10.74
N ASP A 343 18.22 -1.13 -10.66
CA ASP A 343 19.47 -0.36 -10.60
C ASP A 343 20.25 -0.66 -9.32
N ILE A 344 19.57 -0.73 -8.18
CA ILE A 344 20.21 -1.13 -6.92
C ILE A 344 20.77 -2.53 -7.03
N ALA A 345 20.03 -3.50 -7.60
CA ALA A 345 20.52 -4.86 -7.82
C ALA A 345 21.80 -4.87 -8.68
N ALA A 346 21.84 -4.07 -9.75
CA ALA A 346 22.99 -3.95 -10.64
C ALA A 346 24.17 -3.17 -10.05
N SER A 347 23.96 -2.40 -8.98
CA SER A 347 24.99 -1.55 -8.38
C SER A 347 26.05 -2.32 -7.59
N TRP A 348 25.78 -3.55 -7.15
CA TRP A 348 26.75 -4.39 -6.46
C TRP A 348 27.63 -5.14 -7.45
N LYS A 349 28.85 -4.63 -7.67
CA LYS A 349 29.83 -5.27 -8.55
C LYS A 349 30.54 -6.40 -7.83
N ALA A 350 30.97 -7.41 -8.58
CA ALA A 350 31.64 -8.61 -8.05
C ALA A 350 32.89 -8.36 -7.17
N LYS A 351 33.46 -7.15 -7.22
CA LYS A 351 34.64 -6.75 -6.42
C LYS A 351 34.29 -5.87 -5.21
N GLU A 352 33.03 -5.46 -5.04
CA GLU A 352 32.60 -4.71 -3.86
C GLU A 352 32.33 -5.65 -2.70
N ALA A 353 32.61 -5.18 -1.48
CA ALA A 353 32.22 -5.92 -0.28
C ALA A 353 30.70 -5.98 -0.19
N HIS A 354 30.14 -7.19 -0.20
CA HIS A 354 28.73 -7.40 0.05
C HIS A 354 28.39 -7.00 1.49
N PRO A 355 27.17 -6.53 1.75
CA PRO A 355 26.70 -6.28 3.11
C PRO A 355 26.71 -7.56 3.94
N ARG A 356 26.74 -7.44 5.27
CA ARG A 356 26.85 -8.59 6.20
C ARG A 356 25.63 -9.51 6.07
N ARG A 357 24.39 -8.95 6.09
CA ARG A 357 23.14 -9.68 5.80
C ARG A 357 22.91 -9.76 4.31
N SER A 358 22.17 -10.77 3.90
CA SER A 358 21.66 -10.86 2.53
C SER A 358 20.60 -9.78 2.26
N ILE A 359 20.50 -9.34 1.00
CA ILE A 359 19.39 -8.51 0.53
C ILE A 359 18.51 -9.37 -0.36
N LEU A 360 17.20 -9.34 -0.11
CA LEU A 360 16.21 -10.04 -0.90
C LEU A 360 15.43 -9.01 -1.73
N PHE A 361 15.55 -9.09 -3.06
CA PHE A 361 14.80 -8.28 -4.00
C PHE A 361 13.51 -9.00 -4.32
N VAL A 362 12.37 -8.38 -3.99
CA VAL A 362 11.03 -8.99 -4.14
C VAL A 362 10.18 -8.10 -5.01
N PHE A 363 9.95 -8.54 -6.24
CA PHE A 363 9.06 -7.90 -7.19
C PHE A 363 7.73 -8.61 -7.14
N VAL A 364 6.72 -7.97 -6.57
CA VAL A 364 5.43 -8.62 -6.35
C VAL A 364 4.44 -8.35 -7.46
N THR A 365 3.51 -9.28 -7.65
CA THR A 365 2.37 -9.17 -8.55
C THR A 365 1.11 -8.81 -7.78
N ALA A 366 0.06 -8.39 -8.48
CA ALA A 366 -1.29 -8.19 -7.94
C ALA A 366 -1.38 -7.26 -6.72
N GLU A 367 -0.53 -6.22 -6.66
CA GLU A 367 -0.66 -5.14 -5.69
C GLU A 367 -1.97 -4.39 -5.92
N GLU A 368 -2.26 -4.03 -7.17
CA GLU A 368 -3.44 -3.30 -7.62
C GLU A 368 -4.76 -4.06 -7.39
N LYS A 369 -4.66 -5.36 -7.18
CA LYS A 369 -5.79 -6.23 -6.83
C LYS A 369 -5.97 -6.39 -5.32
N GLY A 370 -5.22 -5.64 -4.50
CA GLY A 370 -5.31 -5.60 -3.04
C GLY A 370 -4.16 -6.25 -2.32
N LEU A 371 -2.92 -5.93 -2.70
CA LEU A 371 -1.66 -6.37 -2.07
C LEU A 371 -1.50 -7.90 -2.08
N LEU A 372 -2.03 -8.59 -3.10
CA LEU A 372 -2.18 -10.05 -3.04
C LEU A 372 -0.85 -10.80 -3.21
N GLY A 373 0.04 -10.30 -4.07
CA GLY A 373 1.36 -10.91 -4.27
C GLY A 373 2.23 -10.85 -3.03
N SER A 374 2.30 -9.71 -2.38
CA SER A 374 3.00 -9.54 -1.10
C SER A 374 2.34 -10.31 0.04
N LYS A 375 0.98 -10.38 0.07
CA LYS A 375 0.24 -11.20 1.03
C LYS A 375 0.59 -12.68 0.89
N TYR A 376 0.65 -13.17 -0.34
CA TYR A 376 1.06 -14.54 -0.62
C TYR A 376 2.53 -14.79 -0.23
N PHE A 377 3.43 -13.88 -0.64
CA PHE A 377 4.85 -13.99 -0.28
C PHE A 377 5.07 -13.96 1.23
N ALA A 378 4.43 -13.08 1.95
CA ALA A 378 4.57 -12.97 3.40
C ALA A 378 4.08 -14.23 4.14
N ALA A 379 3.02 -14.89 3.63
CA ALA A 379 2.49 -16.14 4.18
C ALA A 379 3.31 -17.38 3.76
N HIS A 380 3.83 -17.39 2.52
CA HIS A 380 4.54 -18.51 1.91
C HIS A 380 5.93 -18.07 1.40
N SER A 381 6.68 -17.38 2.27
CA SER A 381 7.99 -16.82 1.90
C SER A 381 8.98 -17.91 1.45
N THR A 382 9.81 -17.57 0.46
CA THR A 382 10.83 -18.47 -0.10
C THR A 382 12.06 -18.61 0.80
N VAL A 383 12.13 -17.81 1.85
CA VAL A 383 13.11 -17.88 2.95
C VAL A 383 12.35 -18.01 4.27
N PRO A 384 12.95 -18.50 5.35
CA PRO A 384 12.26 -18.57 6.65
C PRO A 384 11.72 -17.20 7.07
N ALA A 385 10.42 -17.07 7.37
CA ALA A 385 9.79 -15.79 7.69
C ALA A 385 10.55 -15.03 8.82
N LYS A 386 11.00 -15.74 9.86
CA LYS A 386 11.79 -15.18 10.97
C LYS A 386 13.19 -14.70 10.59
N SER A 387 13.67 -15.02 9.38
CA SER A 387 14.97 -14.54 8.89
C SER A 387 14.87 -13.21 8.14
N MET A 388 13.67 -12.77 7.76
CA MET A 388 13.46 -11.43 7.25
C MET A 388 13.45 -10.44 8.40
N VAL A 389 14.38 -9.48 8.39
CA VAL A 389 14.62 -8.56 9.52
C VAL A 389 14.05 -7.16 9.29
N ALA A 390 13.84 -6.78 8.03
CA ALA A 390 13.26 -5.52 7.63
C ALA A 390 12.70 -5.62 6.22
N ASP A 391 11.72 -4.76 5.90
CA ASP A 391 11.30 -4.48 4.53
C ASP A 391 11.41 -2.99 4.23
N VAL A 392 11.97 -2.67 3.06
CA VAL A 392 12.02 -1.34 2.46
C VAL A 392 11.20 -1.39 1.19
N ASN A 393 10.02 -0.79 1.21
CA ASN A 393 9.13 -0.80 0.06
C ASN A 393 9.26 0.47 -0.79
N VAL A 394 9.28 0.30 -2.12
CA VAL A 394 9.29 1.37 -3.10
C VAL A 394 8.03 1.24 -3.96
N ASP A 395 7.10 2.16 -3.75
CA ASP A 395 5.85 2.21 -4.46
C ASP A 395 5.46 3.66 -4.71
N MET A 396 5.16 4.01 -5.96
CA MET A 396 4.91 5.38 -6.40
C MET A 396 6.12 6.32 -6.14
N PHE A 397 7.30 5.89 -6.55
CA PHE A 397 8.43 6.80 -6.58
C PHE A 397 8.21 7.89 -7.65
N LEU A 398 7.96 9.12 -7.20
CA LEU A 398 7.61 10.27 -8.05
C LEU A 398 8.76 11.29 -8.12
N PRO A 399 9.76 11.12 -8.98
CA PRO A 399 10.85 12.09 -9.14
C PRO A 399 10.41 13.27 -10.03
N ILE A 400 9.36 13.99 -9.62
CA ILE A 400 8.75 15.11 -10.36
C ILE A 400 9.18 16.48 -9.83
N VAL A 401 9.94 16.47 -8.73
CA VAL A 401 10.56 17.65 -8.11
C VAL A 401 11.92 17.28 -7.55
N PRO A 402 12.86 18.23 -7.34
CA PRO A 402 14.14 17.96 -6.71
C PRO A 402 14.00 17.31 -5.31
N LEU A 403 14.74 16.22 -5.05
CA LEU A 403 14.72 15.52 -3.78
C LEU A 403 15.44 16.31 -2.69
N LYS A 404 14.71 17.16 -1.99
CA LYS A 404 15.18 17.86 -0.78
C LYS A 404 14.65 17.24 0.50
N VAL A 405 13.50 16.59 0.38
CA VAL A 405 12.76 15.98 1.48
C VAL A 405 12.40 14.56 1.10
N LEU A 406 12.75 13.61 1.95
CA LEU A 406 12.32 12.22 1.89
C LEU A 406 11.16 12.03 2.87
N LYS A 407 10.00 11.67 2.37
CA LYS A 407 8.87 11.25 3.21
C LYS A 407 9.05 9.78 3.56
N VAL A 408 9.05 9.46 4.85
CA VAL A 408 9.17 8.08 5.34
C VAL A 408 7.87 7.71 6.04
N GLN A 409 7.13 6.82 5.43
CA GLN A 409 5.97 6.20 6.04
C GLN A 409 6.45 5.09 6.98
N GLY A 410 5.91 5.05 8.20
CA GLY A 410 6.42 4.19 9.27
C GLY A 410 7.61 4.78 10.03
N LEU A 411 7.91 6.08 9.88
CA LEU A 411 9.06 6.76 10.47
C LEU A 411 9.19 6.58 12.00
N ALA A 412 8.07 6.53 12.72
CA ALA A 412 8.03 6.40 14.18
C ALA A 412 7.78 4.96 14.65
N GLU A 413 7.47 4.05 13.74
CA GLU A 413 7.01 2.71 14.09
C GLU A 413 8.15 1.76 14.49
N SER A 414 9.37 2.03 14.04
CA SER A 414 10.56 1.24 14.34
C SER A 414 11.83 2.07 14.22
N ASP A 415 12.98 1.52 14.63
CA ASP A 415 14.30 2.14 14.48
C ASP A 415 14.77 2.25 13.01
N LEU A 416 14.03 1.66 12.06
CA LEU A 416 14.25 1.90 10.62
C LEU A 416 14.08 3.38 10.26
N GLY A 417 13.23 4.11 10.97
CA GLY A 417 13.05 5.54 10.75
C GLY A 417 14.33 6.35 11.01
N GLU A 418 15.06 6.07 12.08
CA GLU A 418 16.35 6.72 12.37
C GLU A 418 17.43 6.29 11.36
N ARG A 419 17.48 5.02 10.99
CA ARG A 419 18.39 4.54 9.95
C ARG A 419 18.13 5.20 8.60
N ALA A 420 16.86 5.45 8.26
CA ALA A 420 16.49 6.22 7.06
C ALA A 420 16.93 7.69 7.16
N ARG A 421 16.89 8.31 8.36
CA ARG A 421 17.43 9.66 8.57
C ARG A 421 18.93 9.71 8.31
N ASP A 422 19.68 8.78 8.89
CA ASP A 422 21.13 8.71 8.73
C ASP A 422 21.51 8.51 7.26
N ALA A 423 20.82 7.61 6.56
CA ALA A 423 21.03 7.36 5.14
C ALA A 423 20.74 8.58 4.28
N ALA A 424 19.63 9.26 4.50
CA ALA A 424 19.23 10.45 3.73
C ALA A 424 20.14 11.65 4.02
N GLN A 425 20.52 11.86 5.27
CA GLN A 425 21.40 12.95 5.69
C GLN A 425 22.78 12.87 5.01
N ALA A 426 23.28 11.68 4.76
CA ALA A 426 24.55 11.46 4.07
C ALA A 426 24.56 12.09 2.66
N PHE A 427 23.39 12.23 2.02
CA PHE A 427 23.21 12.86 0.71
C PHE A 427 22.57 14.26 0.80
N GLY A 428 22.47 14.84 1.99
CA GLY A 428 21.90 16.19 2.19
C GLY A 428 20.37 16.25 2.07
N VAL A 429 19.70 15.11 2.17
CA VAL A 429 18.23 15.00 2.10
C VAL A 429 17.64 14.99 3.52
N ARG A 430 16.65 15.85 3.76
CA ARG A 430 15.92 15.92 5.03
C ARG A 430 14.80 14.87 5.05
N VAL A 431 14.63 14.20 6.17
CA VAL A 431 13.54 13.24 6.37
C VAL A 431 12.37 13.87 7.10
N GLN A 432 11.15 13.55 6.69
CA GLN A 432 9.92 13.91 7.38
C GLN A 432 8.96 12.71 7.48
N ALA A 433 8.08 12.72 8.47
CA ALA A 433 6.93 11.85 8.56
C ALA A 433 5.91 12.16 7.45
N ASP A 434 4.96 11.26 7.22
CA ASP A 434 3.87 11.52 6.29
C ASP A 434 3.09 12.79 6.71
N PRO A 435 3.04 13.85 5.88
CA PRO A 435 2.27 15.05 6.18
C PRO A 435 0.75 14.84 6.03
N GLN A 436 0.31 13.71 5.49
CA GLN A 436 -1.10 13.37 5.24
C GLN A 436 -1.48 12.03 5.88
N PRO A 437 -1.26 11.81 7.19
CA PRO A 437 -1.39 10.50 7.83
C PRO A 437 -2.82 9.94 7.75
N LEU A 438 -3.84 10.81 7.60
CA LEU A 438 -5.25 10.40 7.47
C LEU A 438 -5.56 9.65 6.16
N ARG A 439 -4.67 9.72 5.18
CA ARG A 439 -4.78 8.91 3.95
C ARG A 439 -4.46 7.44 4.18
N ASN A 440 -3.93 7.10 5.35
CA ASN A 440 -3.55 5.74 5.74
C ASN A 440 -2.57 5.06 4.75
N ALA A 441 -1.73 5.85 4.08
CA ALA A 441 -0.85 5.34 3.03
C ALA A 441 0.11 4.26 3.52
N PHE A 442 0.50 4.29 4.82
CA PHE A 442 1.41 3.31 5.40
C PHE A 442 0.91 1.87 5.37
N ILE A 443 -0.41 1.63 5.32
CA ILE A 443 -0.97 0.27 5.25
C ILE A 443 -1.65 -0.03 3.91
N ARG A 444 -1.47 0.83 2.91
CA ARG A 444 -2.11 0.70 1.60
C ARG A 444 -1.14 0.29 0.51
N SER A 445 0.01 -0.29 0.87
CA SER A 445 0.99 -0.84 -0.04
C SER A 445 1.65 -2.07 0.57
N ASP A 446 2.49 -2.75 -0.16
CA ASP A 446 3.01 -4.09 0.08
C ASP A 446 3.71 -4.29 1.43
N GLN A 447 4.38 -3.26 1.97
CA GLN A 447 5.01 -3.34 3.30
C GLN A 447 4.05 -3.78 4.41
N TYR A 448 2.74 -3.53 4.25
CA TYR A 448 1.77 -3.90 5.27
C TYR A 448 1.68 -5.41 5.50
N ASN A 449 1.86 -6.21 4.47
CA ASN A 449 1.85 -7.66 4.61
C ASN A 449 3.10 -8.18 5.34
N PHE A 450 4.24 -7.53 5.19
CA PHE A 450 5.44 -7.82 6.00
C PHE A 450 5.25 -7.41 7.46
N ILE A 451 4.65 -6.24 7.71
CA ILE A 451 4.29 -5.76 9.05
C ILE A 451 3.39 -6.77 9.76
N ARG A 452 2.38 -7.31 9.08
CA ARG A 452 1.47 -8.35 9.65
C ARG A 452 2.17 -9.65 10.00
N GLN A 453 3.38 -9.91 9.47
CA GLN A 453 4.26 -11.02 9.86
C GLN A 453 5.29 -10.63 10.93
N GLY A 454 5.17 -9.44 11.52
CA GLY A 454 6.05 -8.95 12.57
C GLY A 454 7.35 -8.33 12.08
N ILE A 455 7.53 -8.12 10.79
CA ILE A 455 8.72 -7.56 10.17
C ILE A 455 8.61 -6.05 10.16
N PRO A 456 9.53 -5.29 10.83
CA PRO A 456 9.58 -3.85 10.71
C PRO A 456 9.74 -3.41 9.25
N ALA A 457 8.95 -2.42 8.84
CA ALA A 457 8.97 -1.96 7.46
C ALA A 457 8.85 -0.44 7.35
N VAL A 458 9.37 0.11 6.24
CA VAL A 458 9.21 1.51 5.85
C VAL A 458 8.90 1.60 4.35
N LYS A 459 8.12 2.62 3.98
CA LYS A 459 7.93 3.04 2.59
C LYS A 459 8.51 4.43 2.41
N LEU A 460 9.28 4.63 1.35
CA LEU A 460 9.99 5.88 1.11
C LEU A 460 9.48 6.56 -0.15
N ASP A 461 9.14 7.84 -0.02
CA ASP A 461 8.63 8.66 -1.13
C ASP A 461 9.39 9.98 -1.21
N VAL A 462 9.37 10.61 -2.39
CA VAL A 462 9.76 12.04 -2.49
C VAL A 462 8.76 12.88 -1.70
N GLY A 463 9.26 13.69 -0.78
CA GLY A 463 8.45 14.52 0.09
C GLY A 463 8.36 15.97 -0.38
N PHE A 464 7.54 16.73 0.33
CA PHE A 464 7.37 18.16 0.11
C PHE A 464 7.07 18.87 1.43
N ASP A 465 7.39 20.15 1.50
CA ASP A 465 6.96 20.97 2.63
C ASP A 465 5.48 21.37 2.48
N PRO A 466 4.65 21.21 3.53
CA PRO A 466 3.26 21.63 3.50
C PRO A 466 3.12 23.12 3.12
N GLY A 467 2.17 23.42 2.23
CA GLY A 467 1.96 24.77 1.70
C GLY A 467 2.94 25.20 0.60
N SER A 468 3.90 24.35 0.22
CA SER A 468 4.87 24.66 -0.83
C SER A 468 4.30 24.47 -2.25
N PRO A 469 4.93 25.07 -3.29
CA PRO A 469 4.60 24.78 -4.67
C PRO A 469 4.74 23.30 -5.03
N ASN A 470 5.67 22.58 -4.40
CA ASN A 470 5.85 21.15 -4.63
C ASN A 470 4.62 20.35 -4.18
N GLU A 471 3.99 20.71 -3.06
CA GLU A 471 2.73 20.06 -2.64
C GLU A 471 1.66 20.16 -3.74
N GLN A 472 1.56 21.32 -4.40
CA GLN A 472 0.59 21.51 -5.48
C GLN A 472 0.92 20.63 -6.68
N ILE A 473 2.19 20.46 -7.03
CA ILE A 473 2.65 19.56 -8.12
C ILE A 473 2.24 18.11 -7.80
N PHE A 474 2.46 17.63 -6.56
CA PHE A 474 2.04 16.28 -6.15
C PHE A 474 0.52 16.10 -6.18
N LYS A 475 -0.25 17.10 -5.71
CA LYS A 475 -1.72 17.06 -5.75
C LYS A 475 -2.24 17.01 -7.18
N GLU A 476 -1.67 17.80 -8.08
CA GLU A 476 -2.00 17.79 -9.49
C GLU A 476 -1.68 16.43 -10.13
N TRP A 477 -0.51 15.87 -9.84
CA TRP A 477 -0.12 14.55 -10.33
C TRP A 477 -1.14 13.49 -9.89
N LEU A 478 -1.51 13.46 -8.61
CA LEU A 478 -2.51 12.52 -8.10
C LEU A 478 -3.89 12.71 -8.76
N THR A 479 -4.28 13.95 -9.04
CA THR A 479 -5.58 14.23 -9.64
C THR A 479 -5.63 13.85 -11.13
N VAL A 480 -4.52 14.08 -11.86
CA VAL A 480 -4.50 13.96 -13.32
C VAL A 480 -3.94 12.62 -13.78
N ARG A 481 -2.91 12.08 -13.09
CA ARG A 481 -2.12 10.95 -13.59
C ARG A 481 -2.31 9.64 -12.80
N TYR A 482 -2.61 9.72 -11.51
CA TYR A 482 -2.78 8.51 -10.70
C TYR A 482 -3.90 7.63 -11.28
N HIS A 483 -3.58 6.37 -11.62
CA HIS A 483 -4.48 5.42 -12.29
C HIS A 483 -5.15 6.03 -13.53
N ALA A 484 -4.34 6.64 -14.39
CA ALA A 484 -4.79 7.22 -15.66
C ALA A 484 -3.77 6.95 -16.77
N PRO A 485 -4.20 6.88 -18.04
CA PRO A 485 -3.28 6.72 -19.18
C PRO A 485 -2.19 7.80 -19.24
N SER A 486 -2.46 8.98 -18.71
CA SER A 486 -1.48 10.08 -18.64
C SER A 486 -0.31 9.85 -17.66
N ASP A 487 -0.29 8.74 -16.90
CA ASP A 487 0.93 8.25 -16.22
C ASP A 487 1.79 7.46 -17.19
N ASP A 488 2.26 8.14 -18.21
CA ASP A 488 3.02 7.64 -19.35
C ASP A 488 4.46 8.22 -19.39
N LEU A 489 5.17 7.97 -20.49
CA LEU A 489 6.54 8.44 -20.68
C LEU A 489 6.66 9.93 -21.06
N ALA A 490 5.56 10.62 -21.36
CA ALA A 490 5.57 12.03 -21.76
C ALA A 490 5.61 12.99 -20.56
N GLN A 491 5.45 12.49 -19.35
CA GLN A 491 5.50 13.32 -18.15
C GLN A 491 6.92 13.77 -17.80
N PRO A 492 7.07 14.96 -17.17
CA PRO A 492 8.38 15.43 -16.74
C PRO A 492 8.93 14.59 -15.59
N VAL A 493 10.21 14.24 -15.66
CA VAL A 493 10.94 13.53 -14.60
C VAL A 493 12.28 14.21 -14.31
N ASP A 494 12.67 14.24 -13.04
CA ASP A 494 13.97 14.70 -12.58
C ASP A 494 14.89 13.50 -12.32
N ARG A 495 15.77 13.17 -13.28
CA ARG A 495 16.72 12.05 -13.17
C ARG A 495 17.73 12.25 -12.06
N ALA A 496 18.08 13.49 -11.72
CA ALA A 496 18.99 13.76 -10.60
C ALA A 496 18.32 13.40 -9.26
N THR A 497 17.01 13.61 -9.16
CA THR A 497 16.21 13.12 -8.04
C THR A 497 16.19 11.60 -8.01
N ALA A 498 16.03 10.92 -9.14
CA ALA A 498 16.07 9.46 -9.20
C ALA A 498 17.44 8.93 -8.70
N ALA A 499 18.53 9.44 -9.24
CA ALA A 499 19.87 9.06 -8.80
C ALA A 499 20.12 9.26 -7.30
N THR A 500 19.70 10.40 -6.75
CA THR A 500 19.86 10.68 -5.31
C THR A 500 19.01 9.77 -4.45
N TYR A 501 17.79 9.47 -4.89
CA TYR A 501 16.89 8.55 -4.19
C TYR A 501 17.46 7.13 -4.15
N GLU A 502 17.96 6.63 -5.28
CA GLU A 502 18.61 5.31 -5.37
C GLU A 502 19.83 5.22 -4.45
N ASP A 503 20.67 6.26 -4.42
CA ASP A 503 21.81 6.34 -3.49
C ASP A 503 21.34 6.28 -2.02
N VAL A 504 20.26 6.97 -1.66
CA VAL A 504 19.68 6.94 -0.30
C VAL A 504 19.14 5.55 0.05
N ILE A 505 18.38 4.91 -0.86
CA ILE A 505 17.84 3.56 -0.62
C ILE A 505 19.00 2.56 -0.47
N ARG A 506 19.97 2.59 -1.37
CA ARG A 506 21.15 1.72 -1.28
C ARG A 506 21.90 1.90 0.04
N GLN A 507 22.08 3.15 0.48
CA GLN A 507 22.72 3.45 1.76
C GLN A 507 21.90 2.92 2.94
N LEU A 508 20.58 3.06 2.92
CA LEU A 508 19.70 2.49 3.95
C LEU A 508 19.86 0.97 4.04
N LEU A 509 19.85 0.28 2.90
CA LEU A 509 20.08 -1.18 2.85
C LEU A 509 21.43 -1.55 3.46
N VAL A 510 22.51 -0.82 3.14
CA VAL A 510 23.85 -1.03 3.70
C VAL A 510 23.85 -0.83 5.22
N VAL A 511 23.23 0.23 5.71
CA VAL A 511 23.15 0.53 7.16
C VAL A 511 22.39 -0.58 7.90
N VAL A 512 21.24 -1.01 7.37
CA VAL A 512 20.44 -2.07 7.99
C VAL A 512 21.14 -3.42 7.92
N ALA A 513 21.67 -3.78 6.75
CA ALA A 513 22.31 -5.07 6.54
C ALA A 513 23.63 -5.24 7.30
N ASN A 514 24.36 -4.15 7.57
CA ASN A 514 25.63 -4.19 8.30
C ASN A 514 25.48 -4.02 9.83
N SER A 515 24.29 -3.66 10.31
CA SER A 515 24.03 -3.50 11.74
C SER A 515 24.15 -4.84 12.47
N GLU A 516 24.72 -4.85 13.69
CA GLU A 516 24.75 -6.07 14.53
C GLU A 516 23.35 -6.44 15.00
N ALA A 517 22.59 -5.44 15.48
CA ALA A 517 21.22 -5.66 15.94
C ALA A 517 20.21 -5.67 14.77
N ARG A 518 19.21 -6.56 14.87
CA ARG A 518 18.03 -6.50 14.00
C ARG A 518 17.25 -5.21 14.25
N PRO A 519 16.58 -4.66 13.25
CA PRO A 519 15.60 -3.59 13.47
C PRO A 519 14.55 -3.98 14.50
N GLN A 520 14.16 -3.00 15.33
CA GLN A 520 13.24 -3.20 16.44
C GLN A 520 12.02 -2.28 16.30
N TRP A 521 10.84 -2.80 16.61
CA TRP A 521 9.63 -2.00 16.75
C TRP A 521 9.78 -0.99 17.89
N SER A 522 9.28 0.21 17.69
CA SER A 522 9.15 1.20 18.76
C SER A 522 8.24 0.66 19.88
N PRO A 523 8.54 0.91 21.16
CA PRO A 523 7.73 0.43 22.29
C PRO A 523 6.25 0.82 22.17
N ASP A 524 5.97 2.01 21.63
CA ASP A 524 4.62 2.57 21.51
C ASP A 524 3.97 2.25 20.15
N SER A 525 4.66 1.52 19.26
CA SER A 525 4.08 1.14 17.97
C SER A 525 2.93 0.17 18.14
N PHE A 526 1.79 0.52 17.53
CA PHE A 526 0.66 -0.38 17.42
C PHE A 526 1.03 -1.70 16.73
N PHE A 527 1.88 -1.65 15.72
CA PHE A 527 2.27 -2.81 14.90
C PHE A 527 3.22 -3.77 15.61
N ARG A 528 3.81 -3.37 16.74
CA ARG A 528 4.63 -4.24 17.59
C ARG A 528 3.90 -5.51 18.00
N ARG A 529 2.55 -5.49 18.07
CA ARG A 529 1.70 -6.67 18.37
C ARG A 529 1.92 -7.86 17.44
N TYR A 530 2.41 -7.62 16.22
CA TYR A 530 2.73 -8.67 15.26
C TYR A 530 4.12 -9.26 15.46
N ALA A 531 4.98 -8.66 16.29
CA ALA A 531 6.30 -9.21 16.59
C ALA A 531 6.18 -10.58 17.28
N ALA A 532 7.01 -11.54 16.89
CA ALA A 532 7.01 -12.86 17.50
C ALA A 532 7.30 -12.75 19.01
N GLY A 533 6.38 -13.22 19.87
CA GLY A 533 6.51 -13.21 21.32
C GLY A 533 5.86 -12.02 22.02
N SER A 534 4.99 -11.27 21.36
CA SER A 534 4.17 -10.20 21.97
C SER A 534 2.80 -10.71 22.46
N ASP A 535 2.71 -11.96 22.95
CA ASP A 535 1.53 -12.51 23.64
C ASP A 535 1.44 -12.01 25.08
#